data_dee77cb9eb1203cc1a40978a69b8b06e
#
_entry.id   dee77cb9eb1203cc1a40978a69b8b06e
#
_cell.length_a   1.000
_cell.length_b   1.000
_cell.length_c   1.000
_cell.angle_alpha   90.00
_cell.angle_beta   90.00
_cell.angle_gamma   90.00
#
_symmetry.space_group_name_H-M   'P 1'
#
loop_
_entity.id
_entity.type
_entity.pdbx_description
1 polymer ?
#
loop_
_entity_poly.entity_id
_entity_poly.type
_entity_poly.pdbx_seq_one_letter_code
_entity_poly.pdbx_strand_id
1 'polypeptide(L)'
;MSWIPSFLVQSKGFSPSFAKWLVGIFELAAVPGVIIMGAISDFLKDRRAIVCIACVILLFICLTTYFFSTSHALIVTVLFIMGTLIYAPLTLVGLMVNEAVPKFAVGSSTGFMGFFQYIFGETLATALIGVLVSKYGWLASNIVLYSAATLALLLLIYIMFNENRVAKLTKEENNKE
;
A
#
# COMPACT_ATOMS: atom_id res chain seq x y z
N MET A 1 0.41 -4.29 10.32
CA MET A 1 1.78 -4.13 10.87
C MET A 1 2.10 -5.08 12.03
N SER A 2 1.11 -5.52 12.79
CA SER A 2 1.25 -6.32 14.02
C SER A 2 2.03 -7.64 13.86
N TRP A 3 2.06 -8.24 12.67
CA TRP A 3 2.67 -9.54 12.43
C TRP A 3 4.13 -9.50 11.95
N ILE A 4 4.65 -8.32 11.58
CA ILE A 4 6.05 -8.17 11.13
C ILE A 4 7.05 -8.65 12.19
N PRO A 5 6.97 -8.20 13.47
CA PRO A 5 7.91 -8.66 14.49
C PRO A 5 7.84 -10.17 14.72
N SER A 6 6.63 -10.73 14.75
CA SER A 6 6.45 -12.17 14.96
C SER A 6 7.05 -13.01 13.84
N PHE A 7 6.87 -12.58 12.59
CA PHE A 7 7.48 -13.25 11.43
C PHE A 7 9.01 -13.16 11.47
N LEU A 8 9.56 -11.98 11.76
CA LEU A 8 11.01 -11.77 11.84
C LEU A 8 11.65 -12.64 12.91
N VAL A 9 11.03 -12.76 14.07
CA VAL A 9 11.54 -13.58 15.17
C VAL A 9 11.41 -15.08 14.87
N GLN A 10 10.21 -15.52 14.45
CA GLN A 10 9.92 -16.94 14.30
C GLN A 10 10.49 -17.55 13.03
N SER A 11 10.54 -16.79 11.93
CA SER A 11 10.92 -17.33 10.62
C SER A 11 12.30 -16.88 10.15
N LYS A 12 12.81 -15.75 10.65
CA LYS A 12 14.09 -15.18 10.22
C LYS A 12 15.16 -15.13 11.32
N GLY A 13 14.82 -15.53 12.56
CA GLY A 13 15.77 -15.62 13.66
C GLY A 13 16.27 -14.28 14.21
N PHE A 14 15.53 -13.19 13.99
CA PHE A 14 15.86 -11.89 14.57
C PHE A 14 15.58 -11.87 16.08
N SER A 15 16.35 -11.09 16.85
CA SER A 15 16.03 -10.86 18.25
C SER A 15 14.73 -10.06 18.39
N PRO A 16 13.90 -10.32 19.44
CA PRO A 16 12.64 -9.63 19.63
C PRO A 16 12.77 -8.11 19.74
N SER A 17 13.83 -7.63 20.37
CA SER A 17 14.10 -6.19 20.48
C SER A 17 14.42 -5.57 19.13
N PHE A 18 15.25 -6.20 18.33
CA PHE A 18 15.62 -5.70 17.00
C PHE A 18 14.45 -5.76 16.02
N ALA A 19 13.62 -6.80 16.06
CA ALA A 19 12.42 -6.91 15.25
C ALA A 19 11.43 -5.76 15.52
N LYS A 20 11.28 -5.32 16.77
CA LYS A 20 10.47 -4.13 17.11
C LYS A 20 11.08 -2.84 16.57
N TRP A 21 12.41 -2.69 16.64
CA TRP A 21 13.11 -1.54 16.06
C TRP A 21 12.93 -1.47 14.54
N LEU A 22 12.94 -2.60 13.86
CA LEU A 22 12.71 -2.67 12.41
C LEU A 22 11.31 -2.17 12.02
N VAL A 23 10.28 -2.42 12.85
CA VAL A 23 8.96 -1.82 12.61
C VAL A 23 9.01 -0.30 12.77
N GLY A 24 9.72 0.21 13.76
CA GLY A 24 9.92 1.67 13.91
C GLY A 24 10.62 2.28 12.69
N ILE A 25 11.65 1.63 12.15
CA ILE A 25 12.35 2.06 10.93
C ILE A 25 11.39 2.02 9.72
N PHE A 26 10.59 0.98 9.61
CA PHE A 26 9.57 0.84 8.55
C PHE A 26 8.56 2.00 8.59
N GLU A 27 8.05 2.35 9.78
CA GLU A 27 7.11 3.48 9.95
C GLU A 27 7.77 4.84 9.68
N LEU A 28 9.02 5.04 10.14
CA LEU A 28 9.76 6.26 9.85
C LEU A 28 10.07 6.43 8.35
N ALA A 29 10.32 5.34 7.64
CA ALA A 29 10.54 5.35 6.20
C ALA A 29 9.30 5.76 5.40
N ALA A 30 8.11 5.64 5.97
CA ALA A 30 6.86 6.08 5.35
C ALA A 30 6.83 7.59 5.11
N VAL A 31 7.37 8.39 6.04
CA VAL A 31 7.33 9.86 5.96
C VAL A 31 7.98 10.39 4.68
N PRO A 32 9.29 10.13 4.41
CA PRO A 32 9.88 10.54 3.14
C PRO A 32 9.23 9.87 1.94
N GLY A 33 8.74 8.64 2.08
CA GLY A 33 8.05 7.91 1.02
C GLY A 33 6.81 8.63 0.50
N VAL A 34 5.94 9.06 1.40
CA VAL A 34 4.72 9.82 1.04
C VAL A 34 5.07 11.14 0.35
N ILE A 35 6.07 11.87 0.86
CA ILE A 35 6.49 13.15 0.29
C ILE A 35 7.06 12.97 -1.13
N ILE A 36 7.98 12.02 -1.30
CA ILE A 36 8.63 11.76 -2.59
C ILE A 36 7.60 11.30 -3.62
N MET A 37 6.74 10.35 -3.26
CA MET A 37 5.75 9.80 -4.20
C MET A 37 4.62 10.81 -4.49
N GLY A 38 4.26 11.66 -3.53
CA GLY A 38 3.38 12.80 -3.76
C GLY A 38 3.98 13.76 -4.79
N ALA A 39 5.22 14.18 -4.60
CA ALA A 39 5.93 15.06 -5.54
C ALA A 39 6.07 14.44 -6.95
N ILE A 40 6.35 13.13 -7.03
CA ILE A 40 6.38 12.41 -8.32
C ILE A 40 5.00 12.42 -8.98
N SER A 41 3.94 12.22 -8.22
CA SER A 41 2.57 12.25 -8.72
C SER A 41 2.21 13.63 -9.29
N ASP A 42 2.52 14.70 -8.57
CA ASP A 42 2.29 16.08 -9.01
C ASP A 42 3.11 16.40 -10.27
N PHE A 43 4.37 15.96 -10.33
CA PHE A 43 5.22 16.12 -11.51
C PHE A 43 4.68 15.39 -12.75
N LEU A 44 4.01 14.26 -12.56
CA LEU A 44 3.34 13.49 -13.63
C LEU A 44 1.95 14.05 -14.01
N LYS A 45 1.66 15.30 -13.68
CA LYS A 45 0.38 15.99 -13.96
C LYS A 45 -0.81 15.24 -13.33
N ASP A 46 -0.71 14.98 -12.06
CA ASP A 46 -1.73 14.32 -11.23
C ASP A 46 -2.15 12.91 -11.69
N ARG A 47 -1.29 12.22 -12.43
CA ARG A 47 -1.53 10.81 -12.80
C ARG A 47 -1.28 9.87 -11.60
N ARG A 48 -2.10 10.07 -10.55
CA ARG A 48 -1.94 9.42 -9.25
C ARG A 48 -2.03 7.89 -9.35
N ALA A 49 -2.94 7.38 -10.17
CA ALA A 49 -3.14 5.94 -10.38
C ALA A 49 -1.87 5.25 -10.92
N ILE A 50 -1.12 5.90 -11.81
CA ILE A 50 0.13 5.33 -12.36
C ILE A 50 1.20 5.19 -11.28
N VAL A 51 1.35 6.20 -10.42
CA VAL A 51 2.30 6.15 -9.30
C VAL A 51 1.93 5.04 -8.32
N CYS A 52 0.64 4.91 -7.99
CA CYS A 52 0.13 3.83 -7.13
C CYS A 52 0.43 2.44 -7.73
N ILE A 53 0.20 2.24 -9.03
CA ILE A 53 0.50 0.98 -9.73
C ILE A 53 2.00 0.67 -9.66
N ALA A 54 2.86 1.65 -9.94
CA ALA A 54 4.31 1.48 -9.84
C ALA A 54 4.75 1.08 -8.43
N CYS A 55 4.21 1.76 -7.40
CA CYS A 55 4.48 1.41 -5.99
C CYS A 55 4.04 -0.03 -5.66
N VAL A 56 2.85 -0.46 -6.09
CA VAL A 56 2.35 -1.81 -5.82
C VAL A 56 3.18 -2.86 -6.54
N ILE A 57 3.63 -2.62 -7.77
CA ILE A 57 4.52 -3.54 -8.50
C ILE A 57 5.87 -3.67 -7.77
N LEU A 58 6.45 -2.56 -7.33
CA LEU A 58 7.69 -2.59 -6.53
C LEU A 58 7.48 -3.29 -5.19
N LEU A 59 6.33 -3.11 -4.55
CA LEU A 59 5.96 -3.84 -3.33
C LEU A 59 5.89 -5.36 -3.54
N PHE A 60 5.43 -5.85 -4.69
CA PHE A 60 5.47 -7.27 -5.02
C PHE A 60 6.89 -7.83 -5.02
N ILE A 61 7.84 -7.10 -5.62
CA ILE A 61 9.25 -7.50 -5.67
C ILE A 61 9.83 -7.49 -4.26
N CYS A 62 9.58 -6.43 -3.49
CA CYS A 62 10.02 -6.32 -2.11
C CYS A 62 9.45 -7.42 -1.22
N LEU A 63 8.16 -7.72 -1.35
CA LEU A 63 7.48 -8.76 -0.58
C LEU A 63 8.08 -10.13 -0.89
N THR A 64 8.35 -10.43 -2.16
CA THR A 64 9.02 -11.68 -2.57
C THR A 64 10.40 -11.78 -1.95
N THR A 65 11.21 -10.73 -2.04
CA THR A 65 12.54 -10.70 -1.43
C THR A 65 12.47 -10.85 0.10
N TYR A 66 11.53 -10.20 0.76
CA TYR A 66 11.32 -10.28 2.20
C TYR A 66 11.01 -11.71 2.67
N PHE A 67 10.15 -12.44 1.95
CA PHE A 67 9.79 -13.80 2.33
C PHE A 67 10.87 -14.81 2.00
N PHE A 68 11.52 -14.73 0.87
CA PHE A 68 12.47 -15.75 0.40
C PHE A 68 13.92 -15.48 0.80
N SER A 69 14.29 -14.24 1.15
CA SER A 69 15.65 -13.94 1.57
C SER A 69 15.98 -14.52 2.95
N THR A 70 17.22 -15.01 3.09
CA THR A 70 17.80 -15.43 4.37
C THR A 70 18.81 -14.40 4.91
N SER A 71 19.24 -13.43 4.09
CA SER A 71 20.18 -12.40 4.49
C SER A 71 19.53 -11.33 5.35
N HIS A 72 19.97 -11.16 6.59
CA HIS A 72 19.47 -10.15 7.50
C HIS A 72 19.60 -8.72 6.94
N ALA A 73 20.73 -8.42 6.28
CA ALA A 73 20.95 -7.10 5.68
C ALA A 73 19.94 -6.79 4.56
N LEU A 74 19.66 -7.77 3.68
CA LEU A 74 18.65 -7.62 2.62
C LEU A 74 17.25 -7.44 3.21
N ILE A 75 16.89 -8.18 4.25
CA ILE A 75 15.58 -8.05 4.90
C ILE A 75 15.40 -6.64 5.48
N VAL A 76 16.41 -6.10 6.15
CA VAL A 76 16.37 -4.73 6.70
C VAL A 76 16.21 -3.69 5.59
N THR A 77 16.99 -3.79 4.52
CA THR A 77 16.91 -2.86 3.37
C THR A 77 15.55 -2.93 2.70
N VAL A 78 15.02 -4.14 2.49
CA VAL A 78 13.71 -4.34 1.86
C VAL A 78 12.59 -3.80 2.75
N LEU A 79 12.66 -3.99 4.07
CA LEU A 79 11.68 -3.42 4.99
C LEU A 79 11.67 -1.88 4.95
N PHE A 80 12.82 -1.25 4.87
CA PHE A 80 12.92 0.20 4.70
C PHE A 80 12.25 0.66 3.39
N ILE A 81 12.56 -0.01 2.27
CA ILE A 81 11.94 0.29 0.96
C ILE A 81 10.42 0.03 1.00
N MET A 82 9.98 -1.07 1.60
CA MET A 82 8.54 -1.35 1.76
C MET A 82 7.84 -0.27 2.57
N GLY A 83 8.47 0.25 3.63
CA GLY A 83 7.94 1.36 4.42
C GLY A 83 7.75 2.62 3.57
N THR A 84 8.70 2.96 2.69
CA THR A 84 8.57 4.12 1.79
C THR A 84 7.48 3.94 0.73
N LEU A 85 7.22 2.71 0.29
CA LEU A 85 6.31 2.43 -0.82
C LEU A 85 4.86 2.20 -0.40
N ILE A 86 4.61 1.63 0.79
CA ILE A 86 3.27 1.15 1.17
C ILE A 86 2.29 2.27 1.49
N TYR A 87 2.77 3.36 2.10
CA TYR A 87 1.93 4.50 2.47
C TYR A 87 1.62 5.44 1.31
N ALA A 88 2.42 5.43 0.26
CA ALA A 88 2.21 6.26 -0.91
C ALA A 88 0.89 5.96 -1.64
N PRO A 89 0.54 4.71 -2.01
CA PRO A 89 -0.76 4.40 -2.60
C PRO A 89 -1.93 4.76 -1.67
N LEU A 90 -1.80 4.52 -0.37
CA LEU A 90 -2.84 4.87 0.61
C LEU A 90 -3.15 6.37 0.59
N THR A 91 -2.11 7.20 0.64
CA THR A 91 -2.24 8.66 0.62
C THR A 91 -2.76 9.17 -0.73
N LEU A 92 -2.22 8.66 -1.83
CA LEU A 92 -2.62 9.09 -3.17
C LEU A 92 -4.07 8.70 -3.50
N VAL A 93 -4.51 7.51 -3.11
CA VAL A 93 -5.92 7.10 -3.25
C VAL A 93 -6.83 8.01 -2.40
N GLY A 94 -6.42 8.36 -1.18
CA GLY A 94 -7.15 9.33 -0.35
C GLY A 94 -7.27 10.70 -1.03
N LEU A 95 -6.22 11.19 -1.67
CA LEU A 95 -6.26 12.43 -2.45
C LEU A 95 -7.21 12.32 -3.64
N MET A 96 -7.17 11.22 -4.39
CA MET A 96 -8.10 10.98 -5.51
C MET A 96 -9.56 11.01 -5.07
N VAL A 97 -9.88 10.39 -3.93
CA VAL A 97 -11.24 10.43 -3.36
C VAL A 97 -11.62 11.85 -2.99
N ASN A 98 -10.73 12.62 -2.36
CA ASN A 98 -11.00 13.99 -1.95
C ASN A 98 -11.18 14.95 -3.14
N GLU A 99 -10.48 14.72 -4.24
CA GLU A 99 -10.62 15.47 -5.50
C GLU A 99 -11.90 15.12 -6.26
N ALA A 100 -12.41 13.91 -6.09
CA ALA A 100 -13.63 13.44 -6.76
C ALA A 100 -14.93 13.95 -6.11
N VAL A 101 -14.88 14.52 -4.89
CA VAL A 101 -16.06 14.96 -4.15
C VAL A 101 -16.10 16.49 -3.99
N PRO A 102 -17.30 17.11 -3.85
CA PRO A 102 -17.42 18.53 -3.55
C PRO A 102 -16.73 18.89 -2.22
N LYS A 103 -16.20 20.11 -2.10
CA LYS A 103 -15.44 20.59 -0.94
C LYS A 103 -16.14 20.37 0.41
N PHE A 104 -17.47 20.50 0.45
CA PHE A 104 -18.25 20.28 1.68
C PHE A 104 -18.34 18.80 2.09
N ALA A 105 -18.11 17.87 1.18
CA ALA A 105 -18.19 16.41 1.42
C ALA A 105 -16.84 15.75 1.71
N VAL A 106 -15.72 16.49 1.59
CA VAL A 106 -14.35 15.93 1.78
C VAL A 106 -14.18 15.30 3.15
N GLY A 107 -14.63 15.96 4.21
CA GLY A 107 -14.53 15.41 5.56
C GLY A 107 -15.31 14.09 5.74
N SER A 108 -16.52 14.03 5.20
CA SER A 108 -17.37 12.83 5.26
C SER A 108 -16.79 11.68 4.43
N SER A 109 -16.28 11.97 3.23
CA SER A 109 -15.66 10.94 2.36
C SER A 109 -14.39 10.38 2.96
N THR A 110 -13.53 11.22 3.54
CA THR A 110 -12.32 10.79 4.25
C THR A 110 -12.65 9.95 5.47
N GLY A 111 -13.65 10.35 6.25
CA GLY A 111 -14.11 9.58 7.41
C GLY A 111 -14.67 8.22 7.03
N PHE A 112 -15.49 8.17 5.96
CA PHE A 112 -16.05 6.93 5.42
C PHE A 112 -14.96 5.99 4.89
N MET A 113 -14.00 6.50 4.13
CA MET A 113 -12.85 5.75 3.66
C MET A 113 -12.02 5.20 4.83
N GLY A 114 -11.73 6.03 5.83
CA GLY A 114 -11.01 5.62 7.03
C GLY A 114 -11.73 4.52 7.81
N PHE A 115 -13.05 4.61 7.94
CA PHE A 115 -13.85 3.57 8.61
C PHE A 115 -13.66 2.20 7.93
N PHE A 116 -13.78 2.13 6.61
CA PHE A 116 -13.56 0.88 5.87
C PHE A 116 -12.12 0.40 5.93
N GLN A 117 -11.17 1.30 5.85
CA GLN A 117 -9.74 0.99 5.95
C GLN A 117 -9.40 0.33 7.30
N TYR A 118 -9.88 0.88 8.41
CA TYR A 118 -9.59 0.34 9.74
C TYR A 118 -10.35 -0.95 10.05
N ILE A 119 -11.62 -1.03 9.72
CA ILE A 119 -12.44 -2.23 10.02
C ILE A 119 -12.07 -3.39 9.10
N PHE A 120 -12.11 -3.18 7.79
CA PHE A 120 -11.88 -4.25 6.82
C PHE A 120 -10.40 -4.42 6.49
N GLY A 121 -9.67 -3.33 6.33
CA GLY A 121 -8.26 -3.37 5.96
C GLY A 121 -7.34 -3.79 7.11
N GLU A 122 -7.51 -3.25 8.29
CA GLU A 122 -6.60 -3.52 9.40
C GLU A 122 -7.11 -4.60 10.35
N THR A 123 -8.32 -4.46 10.88
CA THR A 123 -8.84 -5.36 11.92
C THR A 123 -9.12 -6.75 11.37
N LEU A 124 -9.91 -6.86 10.29
CA LEU A 124 -10.24 -8.17 9.71
C LEU A 124 -9.01 -8.83 9.08
N ALA A 125 -8.16 -8.09 8.37
CA ALA A 125 -6.95 -8.65 7.79
C ALA A 125 -5.99 -9.17 8.87
N THR A 126 -5.83 -8.43 9.98
CA THR A 126 -4.98 -8.86 11.11
C THR A 126 -5.53 -10.12 11.76
N ALA A 127 -6.84 -10.18 12.02
CA ALA A 127 -7.50 -11.36 12.58
C ALA A 127 -7.38 -12.57 11.63
N LEU A 128 -7.63 -12.38 10.34
CA LEU A 128 -7.53 -13.43 9.32
C LEU A 128 -6.12 -14.01 9.25
N ILE A 129 -5.11 -13.15 9.19
CA ILE A 129 -3.69 -13.58 9.18
C ILE A 129 -3.38 -14.36 10.45
N GLY A 130 -3.84 -13.91 11.63
CA GLY A 130 -3.63 -14.61 12.88
C GLY A 130 -4.16 -16.05 12.89
N VAL A 131 -5.40 -16.22 12.44
CA VAL A 131 -6.03 -17.53 12.35
C VAL A 131 -5.34 -18.43 11.32
N LEU A 132 -4.97 -17.87 10.17
CA LEU A 132 -4.32 -18.64 9.11
C LEU A 132 -2.88 -19.05 9.50
N VAL A 133 -2.11 -18.15 10.09
CA VAL A 133 -0.75 -18.46 10.56
C VAL A 133 -0.77 -19.50 11.66
N SER A 134 -1.72 -19.46 12.59
CA SER A 134 -1.83 -20.47 13.65
C SER A 134 -2.17 -21.87 13.14
N LYS A 135 -2.91 -21.98 12.03
CA LYS A 135 -3.35 -23.27 11.45
C LYS A 135 -2.41 -23.79 10.36
N TYR A 136 -1.90 -22.93 9.50
CA TYR A 136 -1.19 -23.28 8.27
C TYR A 136 0.23 -22.72 8.19
N GLY A 137 0.68 -22.02 9.24
CA GLY A 137 1.99 -21.39 9.28
C GLY A 137 2.12 -20.13 8.41
N TRP A 138 3.32 -19.59 8.34
CA TRP A 138 3.61 -18.32 7.66
C TRP A 138 3.39 -18.33 6.15
N LEU A 139 3.37 -19.51 5.51
CA LEU A 139 3.07 -19.62 4.09
C LEU A 139 1.66 -19.10 3.76
N ALA A 140 0.69 -19.32 4.64
CA ALA A 140 -0.66 -18.84 4.45
C ALA A 140 -0.75 -17.30 4.46
N SER A 141 0.07 -16.62 5.29
CA SER A 141 0.11 -15.15 5.29
C SER A 141 0.63 -14.60 3.96
N ASN A 142 1.58 -15.31 3.32
CA ASN A 142 2.09 -14.91 2.00
C ASN A 142 0.97 -14.91 0.96
N ILE A 143 0.18 -15.99 0.92
CA ILE A 143 -0.93 -16.13 -0.03
C ILE A 143 -1.94 -14.98 0.16
N VAL A 144 -2.29 -14.66 1.41
CA VAL A 144 -3.21 -13.55 1.70
C VAL A 144 -2.64 -12.20 1.24
N LEU A 145 -1.37 -11.92 1.54
CA LEU A 145 -0.73 -10.65 1.16
C LEU A 145 -0.61 -10.52 -0.37
N TYR A 146 -0.22 -11.58 -1.08
CA TYR A 146 -0.16 -11.57 -2.54
C TYR A 146 -1.53 -11.44 -3.17
N SER A 147 -2.56 -12.10 -2.64
CA SER A 147 -3.93 -11.97 -3.16
C SER A 147 -4.48 -10.56 -2.95
N ALA A 148 -4.25 -9.95 -1.78
CA ALA A 148 -4.64 -8.57 -1.50
C ALA A 148 -3.91 -7.56 -2.40
N ALA A 149 -2.59 -7.72 -2.59
CA ALA A 149 -1.81 -6.86 -3.48
C ALA A 149 -2.24 -7.01 -4.95
N THR A 150 -2.58 -8.23 -5.39
CA THR A 150 -3.11 -8.48 -6.74
C THR A 150 -4.47 -7.80 -6.93
N LEU A 151 -5.37 -7.91 -5.95
CA LEU A 151 -6.66 -7.25 -5.99
C LEU A 151 -6.51 -5.73 -6.04
N ALA A 152 -5.63 -5.17 -5.20
CA ALA A 152 -5.32 -3.73 -5.21
C ALA A 152 -4.79 -3.28 -6.59
N LEU A 153 -3.89 -4.06 -7.20
CA LEU A 153 -3.35 -3.77 -8.52
C LEU A 153 -4.45 -3.75 -9.59
N LEU A 154 -5.34 -4.74 -9.59
CA LEU A 154 -6.46 -4.81 -10.54
C LEU A 154 -7.40 -3.62 -10.40
N LEU A 155 -7.73 -3.22 -9.17
CA LEU A 155 -8.57 -2.05 -8.89
C LEU A 155 -7.90 -0.75 -9.35
N LEU A 156 -6.60 -0.57 -9.11
CA LEU A 156 -5.85 0.60 -9.55
C LEU A 156 -5.77 0.68 -11.08
N ILE A 157 -5.58 -0.44 -11.76
CA ILE A 157 -5.62 -0.51 -13.23
C ILE A 157 -7.00 -0.11 -13.74
N TYR A 158 -8.07 -0.60 -13.12
CA TYR A 158 -9.45 -0.22 -13.48
C TYR A 158 -9.67 1.30 -13.32
N ILE A 159 -9.23 1.88 -12.22
CA ILE A 159 -9.32 3.33 -11.96
C ILE A 159 -8.55 4.10 -13.05
N MET A 160 -7.32 3.71 -13.36
CA MET A 160 -6.49 4.34 -14.39
C MET A 160 -7.18 4.36 -15.77
N PHE A 161 -7.82 3.25 -16.16
CA PHE A 161 -8.56 3.19 -17.43
C PHE A 161 -9.78 4.10 -17.42
N ASN A 162 -10.49 4.18 -16.31
CA ASN A 162 -11.68 5.03 -16.17
C ASN A 162 -11.32 6.52 -16.20
N GLU A 163 -10.25 6.94 -15.48
CA GLU A 163 -9.73 8.31 -15.53
C GLU A 163 -9.36 8.73 -16.97
N ASN A 164 -8.65 7.88 -17.69
CA ASN A 164 -8.27 8.14 -19.07
C ASN A 164 -9.49 8.26 -20.00
N ARG A 165 -10.56 7.51 -19.74
CA ARG A 165 -11.81 7.58 -20.49
C ARG A 165 -12.55 8.89 -20.26
N VAL A 166 -12.68 9.30 -19.01
CA VAL A 166 -13.32 10.57 -18.62
C VAL A 166 -12.55 11.76 -19.20
N ALA A 167 -11.23 11.78 -19.09
CA ALA A 167 -10.39 12.84 -19.64
C ALA A 167 -10.50 12.97 -21.17
N LYS A 168 -10.73 11.87 -21.90
CA LYS A 168 -10.98 11.90 -23.36
C LYS A 168 -12.33 12.52 -23.69
N LEU A 169 -13.40 12.14 -22.96
CA LEU A 169 -14.75 12.66 -23.19
C LEU A 169 -14.81 14.16 -22.96
N THR A 170 -14.21 14.66 -21.87
CA THR A 170 -14.14 16.09 -21.57
C THR A 170 -13.40 16.89 -22.65
N LYS A 171 -12.32 16.32 -23.24
CA LYS A 171 -11.61 16.97 -24.36
C LYS A 171 -12.44 17.01 -25.64
N GLU A 172 -13.23 15.99 -25.91
CA GLU A 172 -14.12 15.96 -27.09
C GLU A 172 -15.27 16.93 -26.95
N GLU A 173 -15.80 17.17 -25.76
CA GLU A 173 -16.81 18.20 -25.49
C GLU A 173 -16.25 19.60 -25.69
N ASN A 174 -15.10 19.92 -25.10
CA ASN A 174 -14.46 21.24 -25.24
C ASN A 174 -14.02 21.58 -26.67
N ASN A 175 -13.83 20.59 -27.55
CA ASN A 175 -13.51 20.83 -28.96
C ASN A 175 -14.76 21.04 -29.84
N LYS A 176 -15.96 20.84 -29.30
CA LYS A 176 -17.24 21.05 -30.01
C LYS A 176 -17.89 22.39 -29.73
N GLU A 177 -17.41 23.09 -28.69
CA GLU A 177 -17.75 24.49 -28.40
C GLU A 177 -16.79 25.45 -29.12
#